data_0b7b0e3a0c631f98048367a8b3fe203c
#
_entry.id   0b7b0e3a0c631f98048367a8b3fe203c
#
_cell.length_a   1.000
_cell.length_b   1.000
_cell.length_c   1.000
_cell.angle_alpha   90.00
_cell.angle_beta   90.00
_cell.angle_gamma   90.00
#
_symmetry.space_group_name_H-M   'P 1'
#
loop_
_entity.id
_entity.type
_entity.pdbx_description
1 polymer ?
#
loop_
_entity_poly.entity_id
_entity_poly.type
_entity_poly.pdbx_seq_one_letter_code
_entity_poly.pdbx_strand_id
1 'polypeptide(L)'
;MTFKTTSPNKIEAYYSNGQHKRVPVIFNGRVSTTAGRYQCGTILMPDSVDIYAPKHIYGSINHVKTENVTYTDLEDTLQTRLALLVPRGAKAIPDSVDTRICVDIFTDKTLQATVYSENVPHNKLIRTFPLKVNVTFLVSATLYDEINASDFLLAIDYKELSSDSKRCRIHVRQKPGNIRNLRISPETVEYIIEQSTE
;
A
#
# COMPACT_ATOMS: atom_id res chain seq x y z
N MET A 1 59.23 8.01 -28.88
CA MET A 1 57.83 7.55 -28.96
C MET A 1 57.32 7.34 -27.54
N THR A 2 56.48 8.24 -27.04
CA THR A 2 56.02 8.20 -25.65
C THR A 2 54.67 7.51 -25.64
N PHE A 3 54.58 6.32 -24.96
CA PHE A 3 53.30 5.63 -24.79
C PHE A 3 52.43 6.44 -23.82
N LYS A 4 51.32 6.95 -24.29
CA LYS A 4 50.26 7.50 -23.42
C LYS A 4 49.57 6.33 -22.69
N THR A 5 49.65 6.37 -21.37
CA THR A 5 48.90 5.43 -20.51
C THR A 5 47.39 5.66 -20.73
N THR A 6 46.69 4.63 -21.19
CA THR A 6 45.22 4.66 -21.30
C THR A 6 44.62 4.37 -19.91
N SER A 7 43.78 5.24 -19.41
CA SER A 7 42.96 5.00 -18.23
C SER A 7 41.53 4.70 -18.70
N PRO A 8 40.90 3.60 -18.25
CA PRO A 8 41.36 2.65 -17.23
C PRO A 8 42.24 1.53 -17.80
N ASN A 9 43.28 1.16 -17.01
CA ASN A 9 44.21 0.09 -17.35
C ASN A 9 43.61 -1.32 -17.42
N LYS A 10 42.35 -1.48 -17.02
CA LYS A 10 41.64 -2.75 -16.98
C LYS A 10 40.24 -2.59 -17.56
N ILE A 11 39.97 -3.30 -18.66
CA ILE A 11 38.63 -3.42 -19.25
C ILE A 11 38.09 -4.77 -18.80
N GLU A 12 37.07 -4.75 -17.96
CA GLU A 12 36.33 -5.95 -17.55
C GLU A 12 35.12 -6.12 -18.45
N ALA A 13 35.07 -7.18 -19.24
CA ALA A 13 33.94 -7.55 -20.04
C ALA A 13 33.16 -8.67 -19.34
N TYR A 14 31.89 -8.44 -19.05
CA TYR A 14 31.03 -9.44 -18.44
C TYR A 14 30.16 -10.08 -19.51
N TYR A 15 30.29 -11.39 -19.69
CA TYR A 15 29.45 -12.17 -20.61
C TYR A 15 28.38 -12.90 -19.80
N SER A 16 27.14 -12.74 -20.21
CA SER A 16 26.02 -13.57 -19.75
C SER A 16 25.66 -14.55 -20.85
N ASN A 17 25.42 -15.80 -20.51
CA ASN A 17 25.06 -16.87 -21.46
C ASN A 17 23.59 -16.73 -21.98
N GLY A 18 23.08 -15.53 -22.07
CA GLY A 18 21.69 -15.27 -22.47
C GLY A 18 20.65 -15.59 -21.40
N GLN A 19 21.03 -16.13 -20.25
CA GLN A 19 20.11 -16.35 -19.14
C GLN A 19 19.77 -15.01 -18.48
N HIS A 20 18.48 -14.72 -18.43
CA HIS A 20 17.95 -13.54 -17.74
C HIS A 20 16.89 -13.96 -16.73
N LYS A 21 16.67 -13.13 -15.75
CA LYS A 21 15.66 -13.32 -14.72
C LYS A 21 14.87 -12.02 -14.58
N ARG A 22 13.56 -12.13 -14.65
CA ARG A 22 12.68 -11.01 -14.38
C ARG A 22 12.55 -10.81 -12.88
N VAL A 23 12.84 -9.61 -12.41
CA VAL A 23 12.79 -9.26 -10.99
C VAL A 23 12.03 -7.94 -10.79
N PRO A 24 11.31 -7.80 -9.66
CA PRO A 24 10.60 -6.58 -9.35
C PRO A 24 11.55 -5.42 -9.06
N VAL A 25 11.09 -4.21 -9.39
CA VAL A 25 11.77 -2.95 -9.06
C VAL A 25 11.17 -2.38 -7.78
N ILE A 26 12.03 -1.98 -6.85
CA ILE A 26 11.65 -1.36 -5.58
C ILE A 26 12.11 0.09 -5.58
N PHE A 27 11.20 1.01 -5.30
CA PHE A 27 11.53 2.41 -5.09
C PHE A 27 12.41 2.58 -3.85
N ASN A 28 13.53 3.28 -4.01
CA ASN A 28 14.49 3.54 -2.95
C ASN A 28 14.63 5.04 -2.74
N GLY A 29 13.75 5.64 -1.93
CA GLY A 29 13.79 7.07 -1.70
C GLY A 29 12.95 7.51 -0.51
N ARG A 30 13.17 8.77 -0.12
CA ARG A 30 12.36 9.47 0.88
C ARG A 30 11.56 10.56 0.19
N VAL A 31 10.29 10.65 0.53
CA VAL A 31 9.37 11.64 -0.01
C VAL A 31 8.70 12.36 1.14
N SER A 32 8.78 13.68 1.17
CA SER A 32 7.96 14.54 2.00
C SER A 32 7.15 15.51 1.16
N THR A 33 5.99 15.87 1.64
CA THR A 33 5.04 16.76 0.97
C THR A 33 4.83 18.02 1.80
N THR A 34 4.39 19.10 1.18
CA THR A 34 3.97 20.33 1.88
C THR A 34 2.75 20.07 2.77
N ALA A 35 2.50 20.99 3.71
CA ALA A 35 1.36 20.88 4.63
C ALA A 35 0.03 20.76 3.87
N GLY A 36 -0.83 19.84 4.29
CA GLY A 36 -2.13 19.57 3.67
C GLY A 36 -2.08 18.70 2.42
N ARG A 37 -0.89 18.30 1.96
CA ARG A 37 -0.69 17.36 0.87
C ARG A 37 -0.10 16.04 1.38
N TYR A 38 -0.42 14.95 0.70
CA TYR A 38 0.00 13.61 1.12
C TYR A 38 0.37 12.76 -0.09
N GLN A 39 1.40 11.96 0.08
CA GLN A 39 1.75 10.94 -0.89
C GLN A 39 0.67 9.84 -0.91
N CYS A 40 0.03 9.64 -2.06
CA CYS A 40 -0.99 8.59 -2.26
C CYS A 40 -0.41 7.29 -2.85
N GLY A 41 0.82 7.32 -3.39
CA GLY A 41 1.50 6.12 -3.88
C GLY A 41 2.71 6.45 -4.73
N THR A 42 3.44 5.40 -5.10
CA THR A 42 4.54 5.49 -6.08
C THR A 42 4.33 4.39 -7.11
N ILE A 43 4.30 4.78 -8.38
CA ILE A 43 4.14 3.88 -9.53
C ILE A 43 5.46 3.85 -10.27
N LEU A 44 5.95 2.64 -10.57
CA LEU A 44 7.15 2.39 -11.34
C LEU A 44 6.76 1.74 -12.68
N MET A 45 7.27 2.24 -13.78
CA MET A 45 7.02 1.70 -15.11
C MET A 45 8.34 1.51 -15.87
N PRO A 46 8.69 0.25 -16.21
CA PRO A 46 8.07 -0.99 -15.79
C PRO A 46 8.26 -1.30 -14.29
N ASP A 47 7.36 -2.09 -13.71
CA ASP A 47 7.43 -2.54 -12.30
C ASP A 47 8.45 -3.66 -12.09
N SER A 48 8.89 -4.29 -13.17
CA SER A 48 9.85 -5.39 -13.20
C SER A 48 10.75 -5.27 -14.41
N VAL A 49 12.01 -5.74 -14.28
CA VAL A 49 13.04 -5.66 -15.30
C VAL A 49 13.77 -6.99 -15.46
N ASP A 50 14.37 -7.19 -16.63
CA ASP A 50 15.19 -8.35 -16.89
C ASP A 50 16.63 -8.11 -16.47
N ILE A 51 17.16 -9.01 -15.59
CA ILE A 51 18.53 -8.96 -15.10
C ILE A 51 19.38 -10.01 -15.78
N TYR A 52 20.48 -9.56 -16.34
CA TYR A 52 21.57 -10.37 -16.87
C TYR A 52 22.74 -10.35 -15.92
N ALA A 53 23.17 -11.50 -15.44
CA ALA A 53 24.25 -11.61 -14.48
C ALA A 53 25.03 -12.91 -14.61
N PRO A 54 26.30 -12.97 -14.19
CA PRO A 54 27.07 -14.20 -14.07
C PRO A 54 26.43 -15.19 -13.10
N LYS A 55 26.62 -16.50 -13.32
CA LYS A 55 25.98 -17.58 -12.53
C LYS A 55 26.15 -17.43 -11.02
N HIS A 56 27.30 -16.95 -10.55
CA HIS A 56 27.62 -16.85 -9.13
C HIS A 56 26.80 -15.78 -8.38
N ILE A 57 26.30 -14.75 -9.07
CA ILE A 57 25.47 -13.68 -8.45
C ILE A 57 24.01 -13.75 -8.91
N TYR A 58 23.72 -14.48 -9.98
CA TYR A 58 22.37 -14.57 -10.57
C TYR A 58 21.30 -15.01 -9.57
N GLY A 59 21.61 -16.00 -8.73
CA GLY A 59 20.67 -16.54 -7.74
C GLY A 59 20.34 -15.56 -6.60
N SER A 60 21.26 -14.65 -6.28
CA SER A 60 21.10 -13.72 -5.15
C SER A 60 20.27 -12.48 -5.47
N ILE A 61 20.05 -12.17 -6.78
CA ILE A 61 19.30 -10.98 -7.20
C ILE A 61 17.83 -11.32 -7.24
N ASN A 62 17.05 -10.94 -6.22
CA ASN A 62 15.61 -11.16 -6.15
C ASN A 62 14.79 -9.89 -6.41
N HIS A 63 15.40 -8.74 -6.38
CA HIS A 63 14.83 -7.45 -6.69
C HIS A 63 15.92 -6.46 -7.10
N VAL A 64 15.53 -5.36 -7.73
CA VAL A 64 16.41 -4.25 -8.06
C VAL A 64 15.84 -2.98 -7.44
N LYS A 65 16.68 -2.12 -6.91
CA LYS A 65 16.28 -0.82 -6.35
C LYS A 65 16.58 0.29 -7.33
N THR A 66 15.74 1.33 -7.29
CA THR A 66 16.09 2.60 -7.93
C THR A 66 17.28 3.26 -7.21
N GLU A 67 17.94 4.18 -7.86
CA GLU A 67 18.87 5.09 -7.18
C GLU A 67 18.21 5.73 -5.97
N ASN A 68 19.05 6.08 -4.97
CA ASN A 68 18.53 6.68 -3.74
C ASN A 68 18.22 8.16 -3.99
N VAL A 69 16.97 8.54 -3.83
CA VAL A 69 16.49 9.90 -4.05
C VAL A 69 15.78 10.44 -2.81
N THR A 70 15.87 11.76 -2.62
CA THR A 70 15.13 12.46 -1.57
C THR A 70 14.39 13.63 -2.20
N TYR A 71 13.07 13.61 -2.10
CA TYR A 71 12.21 14.70 -2.54
C TYR A 71 11.57 15.32 -1.31
N THR A 72 11.74 16.62 -1.15
CA THR A 72 11.17 17.41 -0.05
C THR A 72 10.15 18.40 -0.59
N ASP A 73 9.13 18.65 0.22
CA ASP A 73 8.13 19.71 0.00
C ASP A 73 7.41 19.58 -1.36
N LEU A 74 7.07 18.34 -1.74
CA LEU A 74 6.32 18.12 -2.97
C LEU A 74 4.90 18.68 -2.82
N GLU A 75 4.54 19.54 -3.76
CA GLU A 75 3.19 20.11 -3.86
C GLU A 75 2.28 19.32 -4.78
N ASP A 76 2.83 18.74 -5.83
CA ASP A 76 2.08 18.00 -6.84
C ASP A 76 2.74 16.68 -7.21
N THR A 77 2.02 15.86 -7.95
CA THR A 77 2.52 14.60 -8.49
C THR A 77 3.79 14.82 -9.30
N LEU A 78 4.87 14.17 -8.90
CA LEU A 78 6.16 14.22 -9.60
C LEU A 78 6.29 13.03 -10.55
N GLN A 79 6.68 13.32 -11.78
CA GLN A 79 7.09 12.30 -12.76
C GLN A 79 8.57 12.48 -13.05
N THR A 80 9.33 11.41 -12.88
CA THR A 80 10.78 11.42 -13.10
C THR A 80 11.26 10.06 -13.56
N ARG A 81 12.42 10.01 -14.17
CA ARG A 81 13.09 8.77 -14.57
C ARG A 81 14.23 8.50 -13.59
N LEU A 82 14.25 7.30 -13.01
CA LEU A 82 15.25 6.89 -12.03
C LEU A 82 16.08 5.73 -12.58
N ALA A 83 17.40 5.82 -12.42
CA ALA A 83 18.31 4.74 -12.75
C ALA A 83 18.16 3.56 -11.77
N LEU A 84 18.46 2.36 -12.25
CA LEU A 84 18.43 1.16 -11.42
C LEU A 84 19.81 0.81 -10.87
N LEU A 85 19.86 0.52 -9.58
CA LEU A 85 21.08 0.08 -8.92
C LEU A 85 21.19 -1.45 -9.03
N VAL A 86 22.12 -1.89 -9.85
CA VAL A 86 22.42 -3.32 -10.01
C VAL A 86 23.78 -3.67 -9.41
N PRO A 87 23.98 -4.90 -8.90
CA PRO A 87 25.29 -5.36 -8.42
C PRO A 87 26.34 -5.31 -9.52
N ARG A 88 27.61 -5.16 -9.11
CA ARG A 88 28.72 -5.16 -10.06
C ARG A 88 28.75 -6.45 -10.87
N GLY A 89 28.83 -6.32 -12.18
CA GLY A 89 28.79 -7.42 -13.14
C GLY A 89 27.40 -7.85 -13.59
N ALA A 90 26.32 -7.27 -13.05
CA ALA A 90 24.97 -7.43 -13.52
C ALA A 90 24.55 -6.26 -14.42
N LYS A 91 23.54 -6.48 -15.28
CA LYS A 91 22.93 -5.47 -16.12
C LYS A 91 21.40 -5.63 -16.06
N ALA A 92 20.69 -4.54 -15.85
CA ALA A 92 19.23 -4.47 -15.97
C ALA A 92 18.83 -3.98 -17.35
N ILE A 93 17.74 -4.51 -17.88
CA ILE A 93 17.11 -4.04 -19.11
C ILE A 93 15.61 -3.89 -18.87
N PRO A 94 15.09 -2.67 -18.94
CA PRO A 94 15.79 -1.38 -19.05
C PRO A 94 16.66 -1.08 -17.81
N ASP A 95 17.61 -0.15 -17.94
CA ASP A 95 18.51 0.29 -16.85
C ASP A 95 17.92 1.41 -15.98
N SER A 96 16.75 1.91 -16.37
CA SER A 96 16.03 2.99 -15.71
C SER A 96 14.53 2.75 -15.82
N VAL A 97 13.75 3.34 -14.90
CA VAL A 97 12.30 3.24 -14.86
C VAL A 97 11.67 4.63 -14.74
N ASP A 98 10.53 4.81 -15.41
CA ASP A 98 9.71 5.99 -15.21
C ASP A 98 8.97 5.85 -13.88
N THR A 99 9.14 6.85 -13.02
CA THR A 99 8.61 6.87 -11.67
C THR A 99 7.61 7.99 -11.54
N ARG A 100 6.40 7.67 -11.08
CA ARG A 100 5.37 8.63 -10.74
C ARG A 100 5.11 8.58 -9.25
N ILE A 101 5.47 9.66 -8.55
CA ILE A 101 5.18 9.85 -7.12
C ILE A 101 3.89 10.64 -7.04
N CYS A 102 2.80 9.97 -6.68
CA CYS A 102 1.50 10.59 -6.60
C CYS A 102 1.37 11.40 -5.31
N VAL A 103 1.03 12.67 -5.43
CA VAL A 103 0.74 13.59 -4.34
C VAL A 103 -0.65 14.18 -4.56
N ASP A 104 -1.47 14.19 -3.51
CA ASP A 104 -2.84 14.69 -3.58
C ASP A 104 -3.24 15.38 -2.27
N ILE A 105 -4.33 16.14 -2.32
CA ILE A 105 -4.97 16.74 -1.15
C ILE A 105 -5.86 15.68 -0.52
N PHE A 106 -5.75 15.51 0.79
CA PHE A 106 -6.66 14.65 1.53
C PHE A 106 -7.70 15.47 2.25
N THR A 107 -8.93 15.00 2.21
CA THR A 107 -10.08 15.61 2.87
C THR A 107 -10.80 14.61 3.75
N ASP A 108 -11.51 15.10 4.75
CA ASP A 108 -12.36 14.28 5.61
C ASP A 108 -13.62 13.84 4.85
N LYS A 109 -13.93 12.55 4.92
CA LYS A 109 -15.21 11.98 4.46
C LYS A 109 -15.85 11.23 5.61
N THR A 110 -17.16 11.42 5.79
CA THR A 110 -17.96 10.69 6.76
C THR A 110 -19.07 9.94 6.03
N LEU A 111 -19.18 8.64 6.28
CA LEU A 111 -20.20 7.75 5.75
C LEU A 111 -20.92 7.03 6.88
N GLN A 112 -22.16 6.61 6.65
CA GLN A 112 -22.89 5.73 7.56
C GLN A 112 -22.75 4.29 7.10
N ALA A 113 -22.05 3.46 7.86
CA ALA A 113 -21.86 2.04 7.60
C ALA A 113 -22.71 1.20 8.56
N THR A 114 -23.26 0.11 8.04
CA THR A 114 -24.06 -0.85 8.83
C THR A 114 -23.13 -1.73 9.66
N VAL A 115 -23.53 -1.99 10.91
CA VAL A 115 -22.85 -2.93 11.80
C VAL A 115 -23.51 -4.29 11.67
N TYR A 116 -22.73 -5.30 11.32
CA TYR A 116 -23.14 -6.70 11.21
C TYR A 116 -22.80 -7.47 12.48
N SER A 117 -23.38 -8.63 12.65
CA SER A 117 -23.02 -9.58 13.71
C SER A 117 -22.41 -10.82 13.10
N GLU A 118 -21.31 -11.32 13.69
CA GLU A 118 -20.62 -12.53 13.26
C GLU A 118 -20.60 -13.59 14.36
N ASN A 119 -20.34 -14.85 13.98
CA ASN A 119 -20.31 -16.00 14.88
C ASN A 119 -21.63 -16.23 15.64
N VAL A 120 -22.76 -15.78 15.11
CA VAL A 120 -24.08 -15.93 15.74
C VAL A 120 -24.57 -17.36 15.59
N PRO A 121 -25.01 -18.06 16.67
CA PRO A 121 -25.65 -19.37 16.59
C PRO A 121 -26.92 -19.34 15.73
N HIS A 122 -27.22 -20.45 15.05
CA HIS A 122 -28.37 -20.53 14.11
C HIS A 122 -29.74 -20.19 14.72
N ASN A 123 -29.90 -20.41 16.02
CA ASN A 123 -31.14 -20.14 16.74
C ASN A 123 -31.23 -18.78 17.40
N LYS A 124 -30.31 -17.85 17.05
CA LYS A 124 -30.26 -16.51 17.63
C LYS A 124 -30.17 -15.45 16.56
N LEU A 125 -30.75 -14.29 16.85
CA LEU A 125 -30.65 -13.08 16.07
C LEU A 125 -30.12 -11.96 16.98
N ILE A 126 -29.18 -11.17 16.48
CA ILE A 126 -28.66 -10.01 17.20
C ILE A 126 -29.11 -8.75 16.49
N ARG A 127 -29.69 -7.82 17.26
CA ARG A 127 -29.99 -6.47 16.80
C ARG A 127 -29.09 -5.49 17.52
N THR A 128 -28.44 -4.61 16.74
CA THR A 128 -27.56 -3.58 17.26
C THR A 128 -28.23 -2.21 17.25
N PHE A 129 -27.93 -1.40 18.23
CA PHE A 129 -28.42 -0.02 18.37
C PHE A 129 -27.23 0.92 18.66
N PRO A 130 -26.94 1.87 17.75
CA PRO A 130 -27.57 2.05 16.42
C PRO A 130 -27.17 0.93 15.44
N LEU A 131 -28.01 0.69 14.42
CA LEU A 131 -27.72 -0.25 13.33
C LEU A 131 -26.62 0.30 12.40
N LYS A 132 -26.54 1.61 12.25
CA LYS A 132 -25.53 2.30 11.43
C LYS A 132 -24.73 3.23 12.30
N VAL A 133 -23.44 3.28 12.03
CA VAL A 133 -22.48 4.16 12.73
C VAL A 133 -21.75 5.05 11.74
N ASN A 134 -21.30 6.20 12.21
CA ASN A 134 -20.51 7.11 11.38
C ASN A 134 -19.08 6.61 11.29
N VAL A 135 -18.58 6.52 10.08
CA VAL A 135 -17.20 6.18 9.75
C VAL A 135 -16.56 7.40 9.13
N THR A 136 -15.63 8.03 9.82
CA THR A 136 -14.91 9.23 9.36
C THR A 136 -13.47 8.85 9.04
N PHE A 137 -12.96 9.29 7.91
CA PHE A 137 -11.61 9.00 7.45
C PHE A 137 -11.10 10.08 6.51
N LEU A 138 -9.78 10.15 6.35
CA LEU A 138 -9.13 10.96 5.33
C LEU A 138 -9.00 10.17 4.04
N VAL A 139 -9.37 10.79 2.94
CA VAL A 139 -9.29 10.23 1.59
C VAL A 139 -8.74 11.28 0.62
N SER A 140 -8.00 10.83 -0.40
CA SER A 140 -7.56 11.66 -1.51
C SER A 140 -8.78 12.27 -2.22
N ALA A 141 -8.68 13.56 -2.59
CA ALA A 141 -9.73 14.26 -3.29
C ALA A 141 -10.15 13.53 -4.58
N THR A 142 -9.18 12.92 -5.27
CA THR A 142 -9.40 12.14 -6.51
C THR A 142 -10.28 10.89 -6.26
N LEU A 143 -10.17 10.27 -5.08
CA LEU A 143 -10.90 9.04 -4.73
C LEU A 143 -12.14 9.30 -3.87
N TYR A 144 -12.47 10.57 -3.63
CA TYR A 144 -13.55 10.95 -2.71
C TYR A 144 -14.88 10.31 -3.08
N ASP A 145 -15.24 10.31 -4.36
CA ASP A 145 -16.53 9.80 -4.84
C ASP A 145 -16.55 8.28 -5.04
N GLU A 146 -15.37 7.64 -5.10
CA GLU A 146 -15.25 6.20 -5.32
C GLU A 146 -15.53 5.37 -4.07
N ILE A 147 -15.21 5.92 -2.87
CA ILE A 147 -15.34 5.17 -1.62
C ILE A 147 -16.76 5.29 -1.08
N ASN A 148 -17.38 4.13 -0.88
CA ASN A 148 -18.77 4.00 -0.42
C ASN A 148 -18.86 3.22 0.91
N ALA A 149 -20.05 3.26 1.53
CA ALA A 149 -20.30 2.55 2.79
C ALA A 149 -20.14 1.03 2.67
N SER A 150 -20.39 0.46 1.48
CA SER A 150 -20.21 -0.96 1.17
C SER A 150 -18.76 -1.44 1.23
N ASP A 151 -17.79 -0.53 1.15
CA ASP A 151 -16.37 -0.87 1.21
C ASP A 151 -15.88 -1.12 2.64
N PHE A 152 -16.75 -0.84 3.62
CA PHE A 152 -16.49 -1.07 5.03
C PHE A 152 -17.30 -2.24 5.55
N LEU A 153 -16.63 -3.24 6.10
CA LEU A 153 -17.28 -4.31 6.85
C LEU A 153 -17.01 -4.09 8.34
N LEU A 154 -18.06 -3.67 9.04
CA LEU A 154 -18.06 -3.45 10.50
C LEU A 154 -18.84 -4.58 11.14
N ALA A 155 -18.27 -5.22 12.15
CA ALA A 155 -18.92 -6.33 12.82
C ALA A 155 -18.74 -6.29 14.33
N ILE A 156 -19.72 -6.88 15.05
CA ILE A 156 -19.58 -7.29 16.44
C ILE A 156 -19.49 -8.82 16.49
N ASP A 157 -18.66 -9.35 17.36
CA ASP A 157 -18.51 -10.81 17.53
C ASP A 157 -19.40 -11.32 18.65
N TYR A 158 -20.27 -12.30 18.34
CA TYR A 158 -21.13 -12.95 19.35
C TYR A 158 -20.33 -13.51 20.52
N LYS A 159 -19.11 -14.00 20.29
CA LYS A 159 -18.25 -14.59 21.33
C LYS A 159 -17.75 -13.58 22.35
N GLU A 160 -17.77 -12.29 22.02
CA GLU A 160 -17.38 -11.20 22.92
C GLU A 160 -18.57 -10.62 23.70
N LEU A 161 -19.80 -11.09 23.42
CA LEU A 161 -20.99 -10.63 24.10
C LEU A 161 -21.06 -11.22 25.52
N SER A 162 -21.28 -10.35 26.51
CA SER A 162 -21.38 -10.71 27.92
C SER A 162 -22.79 -10.50 28.42
N SER A 163 -23.26 -11.38 29.31
CA SER A 163 -24.54 -11.19 30.03
C SER A 163 -24.56 -9.93 30.89
N ASP A 164 -23.40 -9.47 31.34
CA ASP A 164 -23.26 -8.34 32.26
C ASP A 164 -23.15 -7.00 31.57
N SER A 165 -22.83 -6.98 30.26
CA SER A 165 -22.71 -5.77 29.48
C SER A 165 -23.67 -5.79 28.29
N LYS A 166 -24.50 -4.75 28.16
CA LYS A 166 -25.36 -4.54 26.98
C LYS A 166 -24.63 -3.85 25.81
N ARG A 167 -23.33 -3.59 25.94
CA ARG A 167 -22.52 -2.91 24.93
C ARG A 167 -21.42 -3.81 24.43
N CYS A 168 -21.22 -3.78 23.12
CA CYS A 168 -20.14 -4.49 22.44
C CYS A 168 -19.34 -3.54 21.56
N ARG A 169 -18.03 -3.80 21.44
CA ARG A 169 -17.12 -3.05 20.60
C ARG A 169 -17.31 -3.43 19.14
N ILE A 170 -17.21 -2.43 18.26
CA ILE A 170 -17.25 -2.63 16.81
C ILE A 170 -15.84 -2.95 16.30
N HIS A 171 -15.72 -4.02 15.52
CA HIS A 171 -14.50 -4.41 14.83
C HIS A 171 -14.57 -4.03 13.36
N VAL A 172 -13.48 -3.48 12.84
CA VAL A 172 -13.31 -3.24 11.40
C VAL A 172 -12.75 -4.50 10.77
N ARG A 173 -13.55 -5.24 10.02
CA ARG A 173 -13.13 -6.47 9.33
C ARG A 173 -12.56 -6.16 7.94
N GLN A 174 -13.13 -5.15 7.28
CA GLN A 174 -12.65 -4.68 5.98
C GLN A 174 -12.75 -3.17 5.89
N LYS A 175 -11.77 -2.59 5.22
CA LYS A 175 -11.71 -1.16 4.89
C LYS A 175 -10.90 -0.96 3.60
N PRO A 176 -11.10 0.14 2.86
CA PRO A 176 -10.25 0.52 1.74
C PRO A 176 -8.79 0.74 2.18
N GLY A 177 -7.82 0.34 1.35
CA GLY A 177 -6.40 0.49 1.65
C GLY A 177 -5.86 1.91 1.49
N ASN A 178 -6.59 2.74 0.74
CA ASN A 178 -6.20 4.10 0.34
C ASN A 178 -6.80 5.21 1.22
N ILE A 179 -7.27 4.86 2.42
CA ILE A 179 -7.76 5.79 3.43
C ILE A 179 -6.81 5.91 4.62
N ARG A 180 -6.91 7.03 5.36
CA ARG A 180 -6.11 7.29 6.57
C ARG A 180 -7.01 7.74 7.72
N ASN A 181 -6.50 7.66 8.94
CA ASN A 181 -7.15 8.18 10.15
C ASN A 181 -8.61 7.73 10.32
N LEU A 182 -8.89 6.44 10.09
CA LEU A 182 -10.22 5.88 10.26
C LEU A 182 -10.69 6.02 11.72
N ARG A 183 -11.87 6.59 11.91
CA ARG A 183 -12.57 6.72 13.19
C ARG A 183 -14.00 6.25 13.04
N ILE A 184 -14.50 5.56 14.05
CA ILE A 184 -15.88 5.09 14.11
C ILE A 184 -16.56 5.76 15.28
N SER A 185 -17.76 6.27 15.08
CA SER A 185 -18.54 6.92 16.14
C SER A 185 -20.02 6.48 16.07
N PRO A 186 -20.55 5.89 17.13
CA PRO A 186 -19.87 5.42 18.34
C PRO A 186 -18.97 4.19 18.10
N GLU A 187 -17.94 3.99 18.94
CA GLU A 187 -17.05 2.80 18.87
C GLU A 187 -17.69 1.53 19.43
N THR A 188 -18.75 1.68 20.23
CA THR A 188 -19.53 0.61 20.83
C THR A 188 -20.99 0.74 20.48
N VAL A 189 -21.68 -0.38 20.30
CA VAL A 189 -23.12 -0.44 20.11
C VAL A 189 -23.78 -1.22 21.22
N GLU A 190 -25.03 -0.88 21.52
CA GLU A 190 -25.89 -1.73 22.36
C GLU A 190 -26.44 -2.86 21.52
N TYR A 191 -26.76 -3.99 22.14
CA TYR A 191 -27.29 -5.15 21.43
C TYR A 191 -28.41 -5.84 22.22
N ILE A 192 -29.30 -6.48 21.48
CA ILE A 192 -30.34 -7.36 22.00
C ILE A 192 -30.21 -8.71 21.29
N ILE A 193 -30.29 -9.79 22.06
CA ILE A 193 -30.30 -11.17 21.52
C ILE A 193 -31.72 -11.65 21.53
N GLU A 194 -32.25 -11.99 20.37
CA GLU A 194 -33.58 -12.59 20.17
C GLU A 194 -33.42 -14.08 19.81
N GLN A 195 -34.37 -14.93 20.20
CA GLN A 195 -34.42 -16.30 19.68
C GLN A 195 -35.05 -16.25 18.28
N SER A 196 -34.38 -16.85 17.31
CA SER A 196 -34.98 -17.06 15.99
C SER A 196 -36.02 -18.16 16.10
N THR A 197 -37.28 -17.78 15.96
CA THR A 197 -38.39 -18.76 15.81
C THR A 197 -38.47 -19.05 14.31
N GLU A 198 -37.88 -20.20 13.89
CA GLU A 198 -38.28 -20.85 12.64
C GLU A 198 -39.49 -21.73 12.91
#